data_9ccd5ccaeb88f208a2b2b51230d93c9f
#
_entry.id   9ccd5ccaeb88f208a2b2b51230d93c9f
#
_cell.length_a   1.000
_cell.length_b   1.000
_cell.length_c   1.000
_cell.angle_alpha   90.00
_cell.angle_beta   90.00
_cell.angle_gamma   90.00
#
_symmetry.space_group_name_H-M   'P 1'
#
loop_
_entity.id
_entity.type
_entity.pdbx_description
1 polymer ?
#
loop_
_entity_poly.entity_id
_entity_poly.type
_entity_poly.pdbx_seq_one_letter_code
_entity_poly.pdbx_strand_id
1 'polypeptide(L)'
;MQQLSQSLSANLAALDRMFGPSADYYAKEITIYHCKAVILLFDGMASLDSLWTLLLDAASRQAPPVQPGQCCTGMQAYELILHGSAFPAENAPVEDMDELTKRLTAGMAVLLLDGCAKGIAFSVQGLKFRSVGEPSGEGNLRGSREGFADLLRVNLSLLRRLIRSEQLVQEAAQADTEMRTEYAICYCKNKADPAMVQCVRKTLAAAKPELLLDSSYFVPWLLPGKARLFTPVSYTERPAVAAAKLCEGKIVVLVNGSPSAMVLPALFCENFECLDDYASTAVFSSFLRVLKYISFYLTVFLPGVFVCLAVYLPELIPPQPVSYTHLTLPTT
;
A
#
# COMPACT_ATOMS: atom_id res chain seq x y z
N MET A 1 -1.04 -22.74 -17.69
CA MET A 1 0.25 -22.47 -17.02
C MET A 1 1.30 -22.19 -18.09
N GLN A 2 1.86 -20.99 -18.09
CA GLN A 2 2.91 -20.61 -19.04
C GLN A 2 4.24 -21.05 -18.44
N GLN A 3 4.91 -22.00 -19.08
CA GLN A 3 6.25 -22.46 -18.67
C GLN A 3 7.28 -21.32 -18.87
N LEU A 4 8.31 -21.31 -18.03
CA LEU A 4 9.44 -20.42 -18.19
C LEU A 4 10.19 -20.76 -19.49
N SER A 5 10.59 -19.73 -20.24
CA SER A 5 11.39 -19.88 -21.45
C SER A 5 12.87 -20.02 -21.09
N GLN A 6 13.65 -20.74 -21.91
CA GLN A 6 15.11 -20.72 -21.82
C GLN A 6 15.71 -19.34 -22.14
N SER A 7 15.00 -18.51 -22.91
CA SER A 7 15.42 -17.16 -23.22
C SER A 7 15.06 -16.22 -22.07
N LEU A 8 16.08 -15.69 -21.42
CA LEU A 8 15.94 -14.69 -20.34
C LEU A 8 15.16 -13.46 -20.80
N SER A 9 15.41 -12.97 -22.01
CA SER A 9 14.74 -11.81 -22.59
C SER A 9 13.22 -12.03 -22.79
N ALA A 10 12.80 -13.24 -23.15
CA ALA A 10 11.38 -13.58 -23.31
C ALA A 10 10.65 -13.56 -21.95
N ASN A 11 11.30 -14.10 -20.91
CA ASN A 11 10.74 -14.08 -19.55
C ASN A 11 10.65 -12.66 -19.02
N LEU A 12 11.69 -11.83 -19.20
CA LEU A 12 11.68 -10.43 -18.80
C LEU A 12 10.57 -9.64 -19.51
N ALA A 13 10.41 -9.81 -20.82
CA ALA A 13 9.34 -9.13 -21.56
C ALA A 13 7.93 -9.54 -21.09
N ALA A 14 7.74 -10.75 -20.59
CA ALA A 14 6.49 -11.18 -19.98
C ALA A 14 6.28 -10.54 -18.60
N LEU A 15 7.31 -10.49 -17.78
CA LEU A 15 7.27 -9.86 -16.45
C LEU A 15 7.10 -8.35 -16.54
N ASP A 16 7.75 -7.68 -17.49
CA ASP A 16 7.59 -6.23 -17.71
C ASP A 16 6.17 -5.86 -18.13
N ARG A 17 5.49 -6.73 -18.88
CA ARG A 17 4.06 -6.54 -19.17
C ARG A 17 3.18 -6.68 -17.94
N MET A 18 3.55 -7.57 -17.00
CA MET A 18 2.81 -7.78 -15.76
C MET A 18 3.08 -6.69 -14.73
N PHE A 19 4.33 -6.39 -14.46
CA PHE A 19 4.79 -5.55 -13.35
C PHE A 19 5.41 -4.22 -13.76
N GLY A 20 5.79 -4.03 -15.03
CA GLY A 20 6.51 -2.85 -15.51
C GLY A 20 5.93 -1.48 -15.14
N PRO A 21 4.59 -1.32 -15.01
CA PRO A 21 4.01 -0.08 -14.51
C PRO A 21 4.25 0.18 -13.01
N SER A 22 4.67 -0.83 -12.25
CA SER A 22 4.82 -0.73 -10.79
C SER A 22 6.25 -0.33 -10.44
N ALA A 23 6.40 0.78 -9.71
CA ALA A 23 7.70 1.36 -9.35
C ALA A 23 8.47 0.55 -8.30
N ASP A 24 7.80 -0.35 -7.61
CA ASP A 24 8.39 -1.25 -6.62
C ASP A 24 8.96 -2.55 -7.23
N TYR A 25 8.65 -2.84 -8.51
CA TYR A 25 9.22 -3.97 -9.22
C TYR A 25 10.64 -3.67 -9.67
N TYR A 26 11.57 -4.55 -9.30
CA TYR A 26 12.98 -4.40 -9.57
C TYR A 26 13.54 -5.63 -10.28
N ALA A 27 14.12 -5.41 -11.45
CA ALA A 27 14.83 -6.41 -12.24
C ALA A 27 16.27 -5.93 -12.45
N LYS A 28 17.25 -6.66 -11.92
CA LYS A 28 18.67 -6.32 -12.03
C LYS A 28 19.43 -7.41 -12.75
N GLU A 29 20.05 -7.04 -13.87
CA GLU A 29 20.99 -7.93 -14.57
C GLU A 29 22.27 -8.07 -13.75
N ILE A 30 22.72 -9.31 -13.62
CA ILE A 30 23.95 -9.70 -12.95
C ILE A 30 24.65 -10.81 -13.74
N THR A 31 25.89 -11.11 -13.40
CA THR A 31 26.63 -12.26 -13.94
C THR A 31 27.02 -13.16 -12.79
N ILE A 32 26.60 -14.42 -12.84
CA ILE A 32 26.97 -15.47 -11.88
C ILE A 32 27.60 -16.61 -12.62
N TYR A 33 28.82 -17.06 -12.23
CA TYR A 33 29.59 -18.12 -12.88
C TYR A 33 29.76 -17.93 -14.39
N HIS A 34 29.96 -16.66 -14.82
CA HIS A 34 30.05 -16.28 -16.25
C HIS A 34 28.74 -16.45 -17.05
N CYS A 35 27.62 -16.80 -16.41
CA CYS A 35 26.30 -16.84 -17.01
C CYS A 35 25.54 -15.52 -16.75
N LYS A 36 24.83 -15.04 -17.77
CA LYS A 36 23.89 -13.91 -17.59
C LYS A 36 22.73 -14.37 -16.73
N ALA A 37 22.40 -13.56 -15.78
CA ALA A 37 21.29 -13.81 -14.86
C ALA A 37 20.56 -12.50 -14.54
N VAL A 38 19.32 -12.62 -14.05
CA VAL A 38 18.54 -11.48 -13.56
C VAL A 38 17.99 -11.83 -12.19
N ILE A 39 18.16 -10.91 -11.25
CA ILE A 39 17.50 -10.95 -9.96
C ILE A 39 16.24 -10.10 -10.05
N LEU A 40 15.13 -10.70 -9.65
CA LEU A 40 13.81 -10.09 -9.58
C LEU A 40 13.40 -9.96 -8.12
N LEU A 41 12.91 -8.80 -7.72
CA LEU A 41 12.40 -8.58 -6.37
C LEU A 41 11.44 -7.38 -6.33
N PHE A 42 10.67 -7.29 -5.25
CA PHE A 42 9.94 -6.07 -4.92
C PHE A 42 10.70 -5.27 -3.86
N ASP A 43 10.89 -3.97 -4.14
CA ASP A 43 11.56 -3.04 -3.22
C ASP A 43 10.81 -2.98 -1.87
N GLY A 44 11.58 -2.98 -0.79
CA GLY A 44 11.03 -2.98 0.57
C GLY A 44 10.48 -4.31 1.06
N MET A 45 10.36 -5.35 0.24
CA MET A 45 9.93 -6.69 0.67
C MET A 45 11.09 -7.66 0.84
N ALA A 46 12.13 -7.55 0.02
CA ALA A 46 13.35 -8.36 0.13
C ALA A 46 14.48 -7.56 0.80
N SER A 47 15.30 -8.23 1.62
CA SER A 47 16.51 -7.63 2.20
C SER A 47 17.66 -7.73 1.22
N LEU A 48 18.11 -6.59 0.70
CA LEU A 48 19.26 -6.51 -0.19
C LEU A 48 20.56 -6.96 0.50
N ASP A 49 20.73 -6.66 1.80
CA ASP A 49 21.89 -7.10 2.58
C ASP A 49 21.94 -8.63 2.70
N SER A 50 20.78 -9.25 2.96
CA SER A 50 20.66 -10.70 3.03
C SER A 50 20.92 -11.33 1.66
N LEU A 51 20.37 -10.75 0.60
CA LEU A 51 20.60 -11.21 -0.77
C LEU A 51 22.06 -11.13 -1.16
N TRP A 52 22.73 -10.01 -0.83
CA TRP A 52 24.16 -9.87 -1.07
C TRP A 52 24.96 -10.94 -0.35
N THR A 53 24.76 -11.09 0.96
CA THR A 53 25.52 -12.01 1.80
C THR A 53 25.27 -13.48 1.43
N LEU A 54 24.01 -13.85 1.19
CA LEU A 54 23.60 -15.23 1.03
C LEU A 54 23.76 -15.75 -0.42
N LEU A 55 23.74 -14.88 -1.40
CA LEU A 55 23.83 -15.25 -2.81
C LEU A 55 25.11 -14.72 -3.48
N LEU A 56 25.29 -13.42 -3.53
CA LEU A 56 26.34 -12.82 -4.36
C LEU A 56 27.73 -13.04 -3.76
N ASP A 57 27.89 -12.88 -2.44
CA ASP A 57 29.15 -13.12 -1.77
C ASP A 57 29.51 -14.62 -1.81
N ALA A 58 28.53 -15.51 -1.58
CA ALA A 58 28.73 -16.95 -1.70
C ALA A 58 29.15 -17.36 -3.12
N ALA A 59 28.48 -16.83 -4.16
CA ALA A 59 28.83 -17.10 -5.55
C ALA A 59 30.21 -16.55 -5.94
N SER A 60 30.63 -15.41 -5.36
CA SER A 60 31.94 -14.79 -5.63
C SER A 60 33.12 -15.61 -5.03
N ARG A 61 32.88 -16.26 -3.88
CA ARG A 61 33.92 -17.05 -3.18
C ARG A 61 34.10 -18.43 -3.73
N GLN A 62 33.10 -18.97 -4.46
CA GLN A 62 33.24 -20.28 -5.11
C GLN A 62 33.80 -20.15 -6.52
N ALA A 63 34.92 -20.82 -6.77
CA ALA A 63 35.36 -21.01 -8.14
C ALA A 63 34.36 -21.91 -8.89
N PRO A 64 33.93 -21.56 -10.11
CA PRO A 64 33.07 -22.45 -10.89
C PRO A 64 33.80 -23.78 -11.10
N PRO A 65 33.10 -24.93 -10.99
CA PRO A 65 33.72 -26.25 -11.15
C PRO A 65 33.97 -26.58 -12.62
N VAL A 66 34.31 -25.57 -13.40
CA VAL A 66 34.54 -25.67 -14.85
C VAL A 66 36.00 -25.43 -15.12
N GLN A 67 36.59 -26.23 -16.03
CA GLN A 67 37.99 -26.07 -16.42
C GLN A 67 38.26 -24.65 -16.95
N PRO A 68 39.48 -24.10 -16.74
CA PRO A 68 39.83 -22.77 -17.23
C PRO A 68 39.58 -22.66 -18.73
N GLY A 69 38.67 -21.77 -19.13
CA GLY A 69 38.28 -21.55 -20.54
C GLY A 69 36.93 -22.12 -20.97
N GLN A 70 36.21 -22.85 -20.12
CA GLN A 70 34.82 -23.24 -20.37
C GLN A 70 33.84 -22.31 -19.63
N CYS A 71 32.82 -21.78 -20.34
CA CYS A 71 31.72 -21.09 -19.71
C CYS A 71 30.73 -22.09 -19.09
N CYS A 72 30.27 -21.81 -17.87
CA CYS A 72 29.22 -22.58 -17.24
C CYS A 72 27.92 -22.40 -18.04
N THR A 73 27.20 -23.48 -18.32
CA THR A 73 25.86 -23.37 -18.92
C THR A 73 24.86 -22.89 -17.86
N GLY A 74 23.77 -22.20 -18.28
CA GLY A 74 22.73 -21.72 -17.36
C GLY A 74 22.15 -22.85 -16.48
N MET A 75 22.01 -24.05 -17.03
CA MET A 75 21.55 -25.23 -16.28
C MET A 75 22.56 -25.71 -15.24
N GLN A 76 23.88 -25.72 -15.57
CA GLN A 76 24.92 -26.04 -14.60
C GLN A 76 24.99 -25.03 -13.46
N ALA A 77 24.88 -23.74 -13.77
CA ALA A 77 24.81 -22.67 -12.75
C ALA A 77 23.57 -22.83 -11.86
N TYR A 78 22.42 -23.18 -12.44
CA TYR A 78 21.21 -23.49 -11.72
C TYR A 78 21.38 -24.62 -10.70
N GLU A 79 21.90 -25.76 -11.13
CA GLU A 79 22.15 -26.94 -10.26
C GLU A 79 23.12 -26.61 -9.12
N LEU A 80 24.20 -25.87 -9.42
CA LEU A 80 25.16 -25.43 -8.42
C LEU A 80 24.56 -24.51 -7.35
N ILE A 81 23.68 -23.62 -7.74
CA ILE A 81 23.02 -22.68 -6.79
C ILE A 81 21.95 -23.43 -6.00
N LEU A 82 21.15 -24.28 -6.64
CA LEU A 82 20.04 -24.97 -6.00
C LEU A 82 20.54 -26.06 -5.01
N HIS A 83 21.54 -26.82 -5.36
CA HIS A 83 22.02 -27.99 -4.60
C HIS A 83 23.40 -27.78 -3.97
N GLY A 84 24.06 -26.65 -4.24
CA GLY A 84 25.36 -26.32 -3.69
C GLY A 84 25.32 -26.02 -2.20
N SER A 85 26.20 -26.70 -1.43
CA SER A 85 26.29 -26.49 0.04
C SER A 85 26.80 -25.10 0.47
N ALA A 86 27.23 -24.27 -0.48
CA ALA A 86 27.76 -22.94 -0.21
C ALA A 86 26.69 -21.85 -0.15
N PHE A 87 25.46 -22.16 -0.53
CA PHE A 87 24.35 -21.22 -0.50
C PHE A 87 23.48 -21.47 0.75
N PRO A 88 23.69 -20.74 1.84
CA PRO A 88 22.99 -20.97 3.11
C PRO A 88 21.53 -20.46 3.10
N ALA A 89 21.09 -19.79 2.02
CA ALA A 89 19.73 -19.33 1.89
C ALA A 89 18.77 -20.49 1.64
N GLU A 90 17.63 -20.47 2.31
CA GLU A 90 16.51 -21.34 1.93
C GLU A 90 16.08 -20.97 0.51
N ASN A 91 16.21 -21.96 -0.41
CA ASN A 91 15.90 -21.79 -1.82
C ASN A 91 14.85 -22.81 -2.27
N ALA A 92 14.10 -22.45 -3.28
CA ALA A 92 13.09 -23.30 -3.88
C ALA A 92 13.11 -23.17 -5.41
N PRO A 93 12.97 -24.28 -6.15
CA PRO A 93 12.87 -24.23 -7.60
C PRO A 93 11.56 -23.52 -8.01
N VAL A 94 11.61 -22.85 -9.18
CA VAL A 94 10.47 -22.20 -9.82
C VAL A 94 10.40 -22.71 -11.25
N GLU A 95 9.31 -23.37 -11.63
CA GLU A 95 9.20 -24.03 -12.93
C GLU A 95 8.27 -23.31 -13.91
N ASP A 96 7.31 -22.55 -13.39
CA ASP A 96 6.35 -21.82 -14.23
C ASP A 96 6.22 -20.35 -13.84
N MET A 97 5.58 -19.56 -14.72
CA MET A 97 5.40 -18.12 -14.53
C MET A 97 4.42 -17.83 -13.37
N ASP A 98 3.44 -18.67 -13.13
CA ASP A 98 2.46 -18.50 -12.06
C ASP A 98 3.11 -18.70 -10.68
N GLU A 99 3.99 -19.70 -10.57
CA GLU A 99 4.77 -19.91 -9.35
C GLU A 99 5.77 -18.77 -9.13
N LEU A 100 6.46 -18.33 -10.19
CA LEU A 100 7.34 -17.17 -10.14
C LEU A 100 6.60 -15.95 -9.58
N THR A 101 5.44 -15.65 -10.13
CA THR A 101 4.61 -14.51 -9.70
C THR A 101 4.19 -14.64 -8.24
N LYS A 102 3.77 -15.83 -7.80
CA LYS A 102 3.39 -16.07 -6.40
C LYS A 102 4.57 -15.88 -5.44
N ARG A 103 5.74 -16.42 -5.78
CA ARG A 103 6.96 -16.30 -4.96
C ARG A 103 7.42 -14.84 -4.87
N LEU A 104 7.44 -14.17 -6.03
CA LEU A 104 7.84 -12.76 -6.11
C LEU A 104 6.90 -11.86 -5.29
N THR A 105 5.58 -12.02 -5.45
CA THR A 105 4.58 -11.24 -4.70
C THR A 105 4.51 -11.61 -3.21
N ALA A 106 5.03 -12.78 -2.83
CA ALA A 106 5.24 -13.16 -1.43
C ALA A 106 6.48 -12.50 -0.79
N GLY A 107 7.28 -11.74 -1.57
CA GLY A 107 8.45 -11.02 -1.10
C GLY A 107 9.75 -11.82 -1.16
N MET A 108 9.78 -12.91 -1.92
CA MET A 108 11.01 -13.64 -2.22
C MET A 108 11.77 -12.95 -3.35
N ALA A 109 13.08 -13.06 -3.37
CA ALA A 109 13.87 -12.72 -4.53
C ALA A 109 13.93 -13.93 -5.46
N VAL A 110 13.75 -13.71 -6.78
CA VAL A 110 13.81 -14.79 -7.78
C VAL A 110 14.98 -14.54 -8.73
N LEU A 111 15.80 -15.56 -8.91
CA LEU A 111 16.93 -15.57 -9.85
C LEU A 111 16.52 -16.35 -11.12
N LEU A 112 16.65 -15.70 -12.26
CA LEU A 112 16.56 -16.34 -13.58
C LEU A 112 17.93 -16.37 -14.25
N LEU A 113 18.28 -17.49 -14.87
CA LEU A 113 19.53 -17.69 -15.56
C LEU A 113 19.28 -17.86 -17.06
N ASP A 114 20.13 -17.27 -17.90
CA ASP A 114 20.03 -17.43 -19.35
C ASP A 114 20.36 -18.87 -19.76
N GLY A 115 19.57 -19.41 -20.66
CA GLY A 115 19.67 -20.81 -21.07
C GLY A 115 19.05 -21.82 -20.09
N CYS A 116 18.35 -21.37 -19.04
CA CYS A 116 17.63 -22.24 -18.10
C CYS A 116 16.13 -21.93 -18.11
N ALA A 117 15.29 -22.96 -18.29
CA ALA A 117 13.83 -22.84 -18.24
C ALA A 117 13.27 -22.92 -16.81
N LYS A 118 14.11 -22.74 -15.80
CA LYS A 118 13.74 -22.78 -14.38
C LYS A 118 14.36 -21.57 -13.67
N GLY A 119 13.67 -21.09 -12.63
CA GLY A 119 14.17 -20.06 -11.73
C GLY A 119 14.46 -20.62 -10.34
N ILE A 120 15.09 -19.82 -9.49
CA ILE A 120 15.34 -20.12 -8.09
C ILE A 120 14.78 -18.98 -7.24
N ALA A 121 13.87 -19.29 -6.32
CA ALA A 121 13.36 -18.33 -5.35
C ALA A 121 14.16 -18.44 -4.05
N PHE A 122 14.57 -17.30 -3.50
CA PHE A 122 15.31 -17.19 -2.24
C PHE A 122 14.42 -16.52 -1.18
N SER A 123 14.35 -17.16 0.00
CA SER A 123 13.67 -16.64 1.17
C SER A 123 14.55 -15.58 1.86
N VAL A 124 14.63 -14.39 1.27
CA VAL A 124 15.41 -13.25 1.77
C VAL A 124 14.49 -12.11 2.24
N GLN A 125 13.34 -12.47 2.76
CA GLN A 125 12.40 -11.50 3.30
C GLN A 125 13.05 -10.75 4.46
N GLY A 126 13.04 -9.43 4.38
CA GLY A 126 13.67 -8.58 5.38
C GLY A 126 13.01 -7.23 5.44
N LEU A 127 11.86 -7.20 6.08
CA LEU A 127 11.15 -5.96 6.39
C LEU A 127 11.85 -5.29 7.57
N LYS A 128 12.85 -4.45 7.33
CA LYS A 128 13.45 -3.58 8.34
C LYS A 128 12.52 -2.39 8.57
N PHE A 129 11.38 -2.60 9.22
CA PHE A 129 10.54 -1.49 9.63
C PHE A 129 10.94 -1.05 11.04
N ARG A 130 11.40 0.19 11.18
CA ARG A 130 11.33 0.91 12.45
C ARG A 130 9.85 1.08 12.77
N SER A 131 9.43 0.47 13.88
CA SER A 131 8.12 0.62 14.53
C SER A 131 7.03 1.26 13.66
N VAL A 132 6.30 0.43 12.93
CA VAL A 132 4.99 0.82 12.42
C VAL A 132 4.12 1.06 13.66
N GLY A 133 3.88 2.32 13.99
CA GLY A 133 3.10 2.73 15.14
C GLY A 133 1.61 2.45 14.95
N GLU A 134 0.88 2.38 16.04
CA GLU A 134 -0.59 2.39 15.97
C GLU A 134 -1.06 3.81 15.58
N PRO A 135 -1.98 3.96 14.61
CA PRO A 135 -2.49 5.26 14.21
C PRO A 135 -3.17 5.97 15.37
N SER A 136 -2.83 7.24 15.56
CA SER A 136 -3.44 8.04 16.63
C SER A 136 -4.87 8.49 16.31
N GLY A 137 -5.18 8.65 15.01
CA GLY A 137 -6.47 9.15 14.52
C GLY A 137 -7.53 8.06 14.32
N GLU A 138 -7.12 6.80 14.12
CA GLU A 138 -8.02 5.68 13.82
C GLU A 138 -7.83 4.54 14.81
N GLY A 139 -8.52 4.56 15.95
CA GLY A 139 -8.52 3.46 16.91
C GLY A 139 -9.32 2.27 16.43
N ASN A 140 -8.81 1.03 16.62
CA ASN A 140 -9.50 -0.23 16.35
C ASN A 140 -9.54 -1.09 17.60
N LEU A 141 -10.68 -1.73 17.85
CA LEU A 141 -10.80 -2.74 18.91
C LEU A 141 -10.25 -4.10 18.45
N ARG A 142 -10.39 -4.41 17.15
CA ARG A 142 -9.96 -5.69 16.56
C ARG A 142 -9.25 -5.47 15.22
N GLY A 143 -8.36 -6.40 14.85
CA GLY A 143 -7.65 -6.39 13.58
C GLY A 143 -6.23 -5.85 13.67
N SER A 144 -5.64 -5.51 12.52
CA SER A 144 -4.28 -4.99 12.44
C SER A 144 -4.18 -3.62 13.11
N ARG A 145 -3.16 -3.45 13.95
CA ARG A 145 -2.83 -2.16 14.59
C ARG A 145 -1.77 -1.39 13.83
N GLU A 146 -1.35 -1.91 12.68
CA GLU A 146 -0.37 -1.24 11.85
C GLU A 146 -0.95 0.03 11.23
N GLY A 147 -0.21 1.14 11.36
CA GLY A 147 -0.45 2.40 10.66
C GLY A 147 0.55 2.61 9.52
N PHE A 148 0.30 3.58 8.67
CA PHE A 148 1.28 4.07 7.73
C PHE A 148 2.40 4.82 8.46
N ALA A 149 3.60 4.79 7.88
CA ALA A 149 4.77 5.53 8.34
C ALA A 149 4.97 6.79 7.48
N ASP A 150 5.88 7.67 7.90
CA ASP A 150 6.22 8.87 7.14
C ASP A 150 6.94 8.55 5.82
N LEU A 151 7.66 7.43 5.74
CA LEU A 151 8.42 7.06 4.56
C LEU A 151 7.55 6.37 3.50
N LEU A 152 7.46 6.96 2.31
CA LEU A 152 6.68 6.45 1.19
C LEU A 152 7.01 5.00 0.83
N ARG A 153 8.30 4.64 0.75
CA ARG A 153 8.73 3.27 0.40
C ARG A 153 8.23 2.22 1.40
N VAL A 154 8.20 2.56 2.69
CA VAL A 154 7.64 1.70 3.72
C VAL A 154 6.15 1.48 3.47
N ASN A 155 5.41 2.54 3.20
CA ASN A 155 3.97 2.50 2.95
C ASN A 155 3.61 1.67 1.70
N LEU A 156 4.39 1.80 0.64
CA LEU A 156 4.24 0.99 -0.59
C LEU A 156 4.47 -0.49 -0.31
N SER A 157 5.50 -0.84 0.46
CA SER A 157 5.78 -2.22 0.83
C SER A 157 4.72 -2.82 1.75
N LEU A 158 4.13 -2.02 2.67
CA LEU A 158 2.98 -2.44 3.50
C LEU A 158 1.77 -2.82 2.63
N LEU A 159 1.43 -2.00 1.63
CA LEU A 159 0.36 -2.30 0.68
C LEU A 159 0.67 -3.55 -0.15
N ARG A 160 1.90 -3.69 -0.65
CA ARG A 160 2.33 -4.86 -1.42
C ARG A 160 2.26 -6.14 -0.59
N ARG A 161 2.62 -6.09 0.68
CA ARG A 161 2.52 -7.22 1.62
C ARG A 161 1.07 -7.68 1.84
N LEU A 162 0.14 -6.73 1.92
CA LEU A 162 -1.29 -7.02 2.11
C LEU A 162 -1.94 -7.50 0.81
N ILE A 163 -1.59 -6.90 -0.34
CA ILE A 163 -2.13 -7.24 -1.66
C ILE A 163 -1.04 -7.95 -2.46
N ARG A 164 -0.93 -9.27 -2.29
CA ARG A 164 0.04 -10.13 -2.98
C ARG A 164 -0.46 -10.51 -4.37
N SER A 165 -0.62 -9.52 -5.24
CA SER A 165 -1.16 -9.71 -6.59
C SER A 165 -0.40 -8.85 -7.59
N GLU A 166 -0.23 -9.39 -8.81
CA GLU A 166 0.29 -8.68 -9.98
C GLU A 166 -0.64 -7.56 -10.47
N GLN A 167 -1.89 -7.57 -10.00
CA GLN A 167 -2.87 -6.55 -10.35
C GLN A 167 -2.63 -5.22 -9.62
N LEU A 168 -1.93 -5.24 -8.48
CA LEU A 168 -1.57 -4.02 -7.76
C LEU A 168 -0.47 -3.27 -8.51
N VAL A 169 -0.75 -2.04 -8.87
CA VAL A 169 0.19 -1.08 -9.46
C VAL A 169 0.46 0.04 -8.47
N GLN A 170 1.71 0.42 -8.37
CA GLN A 170 2.19 1.50 -7.52
C GLN A 170 3.06 2.42 -8.40
N GLU A 171 2.46 3.48 -8.95
CA GLU A 171 3.13 4.45 -9.80
C GLU A 171 3.77 5.54 -8.93
N ALA A 172 5.09 5.54 -8.82
CA ALA A 172 5.82 6.61 -8.15
C ALA A 172 6.07 7.78 -9.08
N ALA A 173 5.89 8.99 -8.58
CA ALA A 173 6.18 10.23 -9.27
C ALA A 173 6.72 11.27 -8.29
N GLN A 174 7.28 12.35 -8.83
CA GLN A 174 7.80 13.46 -8.06
C GLN A 174 6.99 14.71 -8.36
N ALA A 175 6.61 15.44 -7.33
CA ALA A 175 5.90 16.71 -7.49
C ALA A 175 6.82 17.81 -7.98
N ASP A 176 6.28 18.68 -8.83
CA ASP A 176 6.99 19.89 -9.32
C ASP A 176 6.96 20.99 -8.25
N THR A 177 7.69 20.74 -7.16
CA THR A 177 7.86 21.65 -6.00
C THR A 177 9.33 21.84 -5.72
N GLU A 178 9.70 22.90 -4.99
CA GLU A 178 11.09 23.10 -4.55
C GLU A 178 11.62 21.93 -3.71
N MET A 179 10.74 21.32 -2.91
CA MET A 179 11.06 20.15 -2.06
C MET A 179 11.17 18.85 -2.86
N ARG A 180 10.72 18.79 -4.12
CA ARG A 180 10.69 17.60 -4.96
C ARG A 180 10.11 16.38 -4.24
N THR A 181 9.03 16.59 -3.48
CA THR A 181 8.40 15.55 -2.69
C THR A 181 7.88 14.41 -3.56
N GLU A 182 8.25 13.18 -3.22
CA GLU A 182 7.79 11.98 -3.92
C GLU A 182 6.36 11.64 -3.48
N TYR A 183 5.56 11.17 -4.42
CA TYR A 183 4.23 10.62 -4.16
C TYR A 183 3.99 9.37 -5.00
N ALA A 184 3.02 8.56 -4.61
CA ALA A 184 2.65 7.37 -5.36
C ALA A 184 1.14 7.27 -5.55
N ILE A 185 0.73 6.81 -6.74
CA ILE A 185 -0.64 6.48 -7.09
C ILE A 185 -0.76 4.96 -7.10
N CYS A 186 -1.59 4.41 -6.22
CA CYS A 186 -1.80 2.98 -6.08
C CYS A 186 -3.20 2.60 -6.57
N TYR A 187 -3.32 1.53 -7.35
CA TYR A 187 -4.61 1.02 -7.84
C TYR A 187 -4.49 -0.45 -8.27
N CYS A 188 -5.64 -1.15 -8.36
CA CYS A 188 -5.71 -2.50 -8.91
C CYS A 188 -6.16 -2.45 -10.38
N LYS A 189 -5.32 -2.95 -11.33
CA LYS A 189 -5.56 -2.89 -12.80
C LYS A 189 -6.92 -3.45 -13.22
N ASN A 190 -7.34 -4.55 -12.61
CA ASN A 190 -8.57 -5.27 -12.98
C ASN A 190 -9.83 -4.71 -12.34
N LYS A 191 -9.72 -3.73 -11.44
CA LYS A 191 -10.86 -3.20 -10.65
C LYS A 191 -11.04 -1.70 -10.77
N ALA A 192 -9.93 -0.96 -10.82
CA ALA A 192 -9.98 0.49 -10.94
C ALA A 192 -10.46 0.92 -12.33
N ASP A 193 -11.29 1.97 -12.38
CA ASP A 193 -11.69 2.58 -13.65
C ASP A 193 -10.48 3.25 -14.32
N PRO A 194 -10.08 2.80 -15.53
CA PRO A 194 -8.93 3.36 -16.24
C PRO A 194 -9.08 4.86 -16.54
N ALA A 195 -10.31 5.34 -16.76
CA ALA A 195 -10.56 6.75 -17.02
C ALA A 195 -10.30 7.59 -15.77
N MET A 196 -10.70 7.08 -14.60
CA MET A 196 -10.44 7.72 -13.30
C MET A 196 -8.94 7.73 -12.99
N VAL A 197 -8.25 6.61 -13.18
CA VAL A 197 -6.79 6.52 -12.98
C VAL A 197 -6.07 7.54 -13.84
N GLN A 198 -6.43 7.63 -15.14
CA GLN A 198 -5.82 8.59 -16.05
C GLN A 198 -6.13 10.05 -15.68
N CYS A 199 -7.34 10.31 -15.21
CA CYS A 199 -7.74 11.63 -14.71
C CYS A 199 -6.88 12.04 -13.51
N VAL A 200 -6.78 11.17 -12.50
CA VAL A 200 -5.97 11.41 -11.29
C VAL A 200 -4.51 11.63 -11.67
N ARG A 201 -3.93 10.75 -12.48
CA ARG A 201 -2.54 10.85 -12.93
C ARG A 201 -2.26 12.19 -13.62
N LYS A 202 -3.09 12.60 -14.57
CA LYS A 202 -2.94 13.88 -15.27
C LYS A 202 -3.10 15.07 -14.35
N THR A 203 -4.06 15.01 -13.43
CA THR A 203 -4.32 16.09 -12.49
C THR A 203 -3.16 16.27 -11.51
N LEU A 204 -2.65 15.18 -10.94
CA LEU A 204 -1.52 15.24 -10.01
C LEU A 204 -0.22 15.67 -10.71
N ALA A 205 0.02 15.20 -11.93
CA ALA A 205 1.17 15.61 -12.73
C ALA A 205 1.13 17.10 -13.14
N ALA A 206 -0.07 17.66 -13.30
CA ALA A 206 -0.26 19.09 -13.62
C ALA A 206 -0.34 19.97 -12.38
N ALA A 207 -0.50 19.39 -11.21
CA ALA A 207 -0.59 20.12 -9.95
C ALA A 207 0.78 20.75 -9.59
N LYS A 208 0.74 22.03 -9.24
CA LYS A 208 1.92 22.79 -8.80
C LYS A 208 1.66 23.42 -7.43
N PRO A 209 1.59 22.61 -6.37
CA PRO A 209 1.49 23.15 -5.03
C PRO A 209 2.82 23.82 -4.66
N GLU A 210 2.77 24.95 -3.97
CA GLU A 210 3.99 25.59 -3.44
C GLU A 210 4.71 24.67 -2.46
N LEU A 211 3.92 23.93 -1.70
CA LEU A 211 4.39 23.00 -0.67
C LEU A 211 3.57 21.71 -0.74
N LEU A 212 4.22 20.55 -0.60
CA LEU A 212 3.57 19.24 -0.55
C LEU A 212 4.04 18.47 0.69
N LEU A 213 3.30 18.60 1.79
CA LEU A 213 3.58 17.89 3.06
C LEU A 213 2.65 16.71 3.28
N ASP A 214 1.46 16.72 2.66
CA ASP A 214 0.46 15.68 2.80
C ASP A 214 -0.36 15.55 1.51
N SER A 215 -1.03 14.43 1.36
CA SER A 215 -1.89 14.14 0.20
C SER A 215 -3.07 15.12 0.04
N SER A 216 -3.54 15.74 1.13
CA SER A 216 -4.59 16.76 1.12
C SER A 216 -4.26 18.01 0.29
N TYR A 217 -2.98 18.31 0.12
CA TYR A 217 -2.54 19.44 -0.71
C TYR A 217 -2.89 19.27 -2.19
N PHE A 218 -3.20 18.08 -2.66
CA PHE A 218 -3.68 17.84 -4.02
C PHE A 218 -5.19 18.09 -4.23
N VAL A 219 -5.97 18.21 -3.15
CA VAL A 219 -7.43 18.36 -3.24
C VAL A 219 -7.89 19.55 -4.09
N PRO A 220 -7.27 20.76 -4.03
CA PRO A 220 -7.68 21.88 -4.86
C PRO A 220 -7.61 21.59 -6.37
N TRP A 221 -6.65 20.79 -6.82
CA TRP A 221 -6.53 20.41 -8.23
C TRP A 221 -7.46 19.26 -8.62
N LEU A 222 -7.71 18.33 -7.71
CA LEU A 222 -8.66 17.23 -7.93
C LEU A 222 -10.11 17.72 -7.98
N LEU A 223 -10.42 18.86 -7.34
CA LEU A 223 -11.75 19.43 -7.23
C LEU A 223 -11.81 20.91 -7.68
N PRO A 224 -11.45 21.23 -8.92
CA PRO A 224 -11.41 22.63 -9.36
C PRO A 224 -12.80 23.30 -9.34
N GLY A 225 -12.88 24.47 -8.74
CA GLY A 225 -13.89 25.49 -9.05
C GLY A 225 -15.31 25.33 -8.54
N LYS A 226 -15.65 24.32 -7.70
CA LYS A 226 -17.00 24.16 -7.13
C LYS A 226 -16.92 23.97 -5.63
N ALA A 227 -17.56 24.87 -4.88
CA ALA A 227 -17.87 24.63 -3.49
C ALA A 227 -18.74 23.36 -3.40
N ARG A 228 -18.20 22.27 -2.89
CA ARG A 228 -18.92 21.03 -2.64
C ARG A 228 -19.14 20.91 -1.13
N LEU A 229 -20.35 20.58 -0.76
CA LEU A 229 -20.67 20.33 0.64
C LEU A 229 -19.93 19.10 1.18
N PHE A 230 -19.73 18.10 0.33
CA PHE A 230 -19.00 16.87 0.64
C PHE A 230 -17.87 16.67 -0.36
N THR A 231 -16.68 16.40 0.14
CA THR A 231 -15.51 16.06 -0.69
C THR A 231 -15.56 14.59 -1.07
N PRO A 232 -15.34 14.23 -2.34
CA PRO A 232 -15.24 12.83 -2.76
C PRO A 232 -13.84 12.24 -2.49
N VAL A 233 -13.25 12.61 -1.38
CA VAL A 233 -11.94 12.17 -0.92
C VAL A 233 -12.05 11.78 0.53
N SER A 234 -11.51 10.63 0.90
CA SER A 234 -11.36 10.20 2.29
C SER A 234 -9.90 9.95 2.60
N TYR A 235 -9.57 9.90 3.87
CA TYR A 235 -8.22 9.67 4.36
C TYR A 235 -8.21 8.49 5.30
N THR A 236 -7.09 7.78 5.33
CA THR A 236 -6.85 6.69 6.29
C THR A 236 -5.37 6.61 6.64
N GLU A 237 -5.10 6.37 7.90
CA GLU A 237 -3.76 6.08 8.41
C GLU A 237 -3.46 4.56 8.43
N ARG A 238 -4.43 3.73 8.00
CA ARG A 238 -4.36 2.27 8.10
C ARG A 238 -4.10 1.61 6.75
N PRO A 239 -2.99 0.87 6.59
CA PRO A 239 -2.72 0.09 5.39
C PRO A 239 -3.82 -0.94 5.08
N ALA A 240 -4.43 -1.53 6.11
CA ALA A 240 -5.51 -2.51 5.94
C ALA A 240 -6.77 -1.89 5.30
N VAL A 241 -7.16 -0.66 5.70
CA VAL A 241 -8.28 0.07 5.10
C VAL A 241 -7.95 0.44 3.65
N ALA A 242 -6.77 1.00 3.42
CA ALA A 242 -6.32 1.36 2.07
C ALA A 242 -6.29 0.13 1.14
N ALA A 243 -5.81 -1.01 1.62
CA ALA A 243 -5.80 -2.26 0.85
C ALA A 243 -7.23 -2.75 0.53
N ALA A 244 -8.17 -2.67 1.47
CA ALA A 244 -9.57 -3.00 1.22
C ALA A 244 -10.17 -2.10 0.15
N LYS A 245 -9.95 -0.79 0.24
CA LYS A 245 -10.43 0.21 -0.74
C LYS A 245 -9.81 0.01 -2.13
N LEU A 246 -8.53 -0.35 -2.23
CA LEU A 246 -7.90 -0.76 -3.50
C LEU A 246 -8.57 -2.01 -4.10
N CYS A 247 -8.92 -2.98 -3.26
CA CYS A 247 -9.66 -4.18 -3.67
C CYS A 247 -11.12 -3.89 -4.10
N GLU A 248 -11.70 -2.77 -3.68
CA GLU A 248 -12.99 -2.26 -4.14
C GLU A 248 -12.89 -1.51 -5.49
N GLY A 249 -11.67 -1.28 -6.02
CA GLY A 249 -11.44 -0.56 -7.27
C GLY A 249 -11.17 0.93 -7.11
N LYS A 250 -10.90 1.39 -5.89
CA LYS A 250 -10.53 2.78 -5.61
C LYS A 250 -9.04 3.02 -5.87
N ILE A 251 -8.69 4.29 -5.90
CA ILE A 251 -7.32 4.78 -6.06
C ILE A 251 -6.84 5.31 -4.72
N VAL A 252 -5.63 4.98 -4.36
CA VAL A 252 -4.97 5.46 -3.15
C VAL A 252 -3.76 6.30 -3.53
N VAL A 253 -3.64 7.49 -2.97
CA VAL A 253 -2.48 8.37 -3.16
C VAL A 253 -1.74 8.52 -1.84
N LEU A 254 -0.44 8.24 -1.88
CA LEU A 254 0.49 8.36 -0.76
C LEU A 254 1.51 9.45 -1.06
N VAL A 255 1.89 10.22 -0.07
CA VAL A 255 2.91 11.28 -0.17
C VAL A 255 4.02 11.00 0.84
N ASN A 256 5.26 11.21 0.43
CA ASN A 256 6.41 11.03 1.31
C ASN A 256 6.41 12.10 2.40
N GLY A 257 6.61 11.70 3.65
CA GLY A 257 6.55 12.58 4.82
C GLY A 257 5.17 12.63 5.51
N SER A 258 4.17 11.87 5.01
CA SER A 258 2.84 11.80 5.62
C SER A 258 2.41 10.35 5.87
N PRO A 259 1.90 10.02 7.07
CA PRO A 259 1.33 8.72 7.38
C PRO A 259 -0.13 8.59 6.90
N SER A 260 -0.65 9.59 6.19
CA SER A 260 -2.04 9.63 5.74
C SER A 260 -2.15 9.28 4.26
N ALA A 261 -2.96 8.28 3.94
CA ALA A 261 -3.29 7.87 2.59
C ALA A 261 -4.61 8.52 2.14
N MET A 262 -4.61 9.19 1.00
CA MET A 262 -5.81 9.73 0.38
C MET A 262 -6.46 8.66 -0.49
N VAL A 263 -7.76 8.43 -0.31
CA VAL A 263 -8.56 7.45 -1.04
C VAL A 263 -9.61 8.16 -1.89
N LEU A 264 -9.69 7.83 -3.16
CA LEU A 264 -10.64 8.40 -4.11
C LEU A 264 -11.14 7.35 -5.13
N PRO A 265 -12.40 7.50 -5.61
CA PRO A 265 -13.45 8.39 -5.10
C PRO A 265 -13.98 7.91 -3.76
N ALA A 266 -14.35 8.83 -2.87
CA ALA A 266 -15.00 8.52 -1.61
C ALA A 266 -16.51 8.89 -1.66
N LEU A 267 -17.33 8.04 -1.08
CA LEU A 267 -18.76 8.29 -0.90
C LEU A 267 -19.02 8.79 0.50
N PHE A 268 -20.01 9.68 0.65
CA PHE A 268 -20.38 10.22 1.97
C PHE A 268 -20.72 9.13 2.99
N CYS A 269 -21.39 8.05 2.55
CA CYS A 269 -21.78 6.94 3.42
C CYS A 269 -20.56 6.19 4.01
N GLU A 270 -19.40 6.25 3.38
CA GLU A 270 -18.18 5.58 3.87
C GLU A 270 -17.60 6.21 5.13
N ASN A 271 -17.94 7.48 5.42
CA ASN A 271 -17.55 8.12 6.68
C ASN A 271 -18.20 7.46 7.91
N PHE A 272 -19.24 6.65 7.72
CA PHE A 272 -19.91 5.89 8.78
C PHE A 272 -19.42 4.43 8.87
N GLU A 273 -18.50 4.02 8.00
CA GLU A 273 -17.89 2.69 8.00
C GLU A 273 -16.68 2.66 8.92
N CYS A 274 -16.52 1.55 9.64
CA CYS A 274 -15.39 1.28 10.50
C CYS A 274 -14.90 -0.15 10.22
N LEU A 275 -13.60 -0.41 10.39
CA LEU A 275 -13.06 -1.78 10.26
C LEU A 275 -13.73 -2.77 11.21
N ASP A 276 -14.10 -2.32 12.40
CA ASP A 276 -14.77 -3.15 13.39
C ASP A 276 -16.16 -3.63 12.93
N ASP A 277 -16.81 -2.89 12.00
CA ASP A 277 -18.09 -3.29 11.41
C ASP A 277 -17.93 -4.61 10.62
N TYR A 278 -16.78 -4.84 9.98
CA TYR A 278 -16.48 -6.07 9.22
C TYR A 278 -16.01 -7.23 10.10
N ALA A 279 -15.59 -6.97 11.32
CA ALA A 279 -15.19 -7.98 12.29
C ALA A 279 -16.37 -8.53 13.13
N SER A 280 -17.58 -8.01 12.92
CA SER A 280 -18.79 -8.36 13.65
C SER A 280 -19.79 -9.09 12.75
N THR A 281 -20.89 -9.64 13.34
CA THR A 281 -21.97 -10.23 12.55
C THR A 281 -22.68 -9.18 11.72
N ALA A 282 -23.11 -9.50 10.50
CA ALA A 282 -23.74 -8.58 9.56
C ALA A 282 -24.96 -7.84 10.16
N VAL A 283 -25.75 -8.51 10.98
CA VAL A 283 -26.92 -7.91 11.64
C VAL A 283 -26.50 -6.84 12.66
N PHE A 284 -25.51 -7.14 13.49
CA PHE A 284 -25.01 -6.21 14.50
C PHE A 284 -24.32 -4.99 13.85
N SER A 285 -23.50 -5.22 12.84
CA SER A 285 -22.84 -4.13 12.09
C SER A 285 -23.85 -3.22 11.39
N SER A 286 -24.90 -3.79 10.81
CA SER A 286 -25.98 -3.02 10.18
C SER A 286 -26.73 -2.15 11.21
N PHE A 287 -27.01 -2.72 12.38
CA PHE A 287 -27.64 -1.97 13.48
C PHE A 287 -26.75 -0.80 13.94
N LEU A 288 -25.45 -1.04 14.16
CA LEU A 288 -24.51 0.01 14.55
C LEU A 288 -24.42 1.12 13.49
N ARG A 289 -24.43 0.73 12.20
CA ARG A 289 -24.39 1.70 11.09
C ARG A 289 -25.64 2.57 11.06
N VAL A 290 -26.83 2.00 11.24
CA VAL A 290 -28.07 2.74 11.37
C VAL A 290 -28.03 3.70 12.57
N LEU A 291 -27.50 3.25 13.71
CA LEU A 291 -27.33 4.10 14.89
C LEU A 291 -26.39 5.27 14.64
N LYS A 292 -25.28 5.06 13.93
CA LYS A 292 -24.36 6.14 13.51
C LYS A 292 -25.07 7.18 12.64
N TYR A 293 -25.90 6.75 11.67
CA TYR A 293 -26.71 7.68 10.87
C TYR A 293 -27.71 8.48 11.72
N ILE A 294 -28.42 7.81 12.62
CA ILE A 294 -29.36 8.50 13.53
C ILE A 294 -28.61 9.52 14.38
N SER A 295 -27.47 9.15 14.96
CA SER A 295 -26.63 10.05 15.75
C SER A 295 -26.16 11.27 14.94
N PHE A 296 -25.78 11.07 13.68
CA PHE A 296 -25.40 12.16 12.78
C PHE A 296 -26.56 13.13 12.56
N TYR A 297 -27.74 12.62 12.20
CA TYR A 297 -28.93 13.46 12.01
C TYR A 297 -29.32 14.21 13.28
N LEU A 298 -29.30 13.54 14.42
CA LEU A 298 -29.56 14.21 15.71
C LEU A 298 -28.57 15.33 15.97
N THR A 299 -27.28 15.08 15.76
CA THR A 299 -26.21 16.07 15.98
C THR A 299 -26.39 17.30 15.09
N VAL A 300 -26.83 17.13 13.84
CA VAL A 300 -27.02 18.22 12.87
C VAL A 300 -28.32 18.99 13.15
N PHE A 301 -29.44 18.29 13.41
CA PHE A 301 -30.75 18.91 13.49
C PHE A 301 -31.14 19.32 14.89
N LEU A 302 -30.65 18.63 15.94
CA LEU A 302 -31.07 18.91 17.33
C LEU A 302 -30.83 20.36 17.78
N PRO A 303 -29.69 21.00 17.48
CA PRO A 303 -29.46 22.40 17.82
C PRO A 303 -30.49 23.34 17.16
N GLY A 304 -30.81 23.10 15.88
CA GLY A 304 -31.79 23.86 15.14
C GLY A 304 -33.20 23.68 15.70
N VAL A 305 -33.59 22.46 16.03
CA VAL A 305 -34.87 22.14 16.69
C VAL A 305 -34.94 22.80 18.06
N PHE A 306 -33.86 22.76 18.85
CA PHE A 306 -33.82 23.43 20.15
C PHE A 306 -34.04 24.93 20.02
N VAL A 307 -33.35 25.60 19.09
CA VAL A 307 -33.55 27.04 18.86
C VAL A 307 -34.99 27.34 18.42
N CYS A 308 -35.54 26.51 17.51
CA CYS A 308 -36.91 26.65 17.06
C CYS A 308 -37.91 26.52 18.22
N LEU A 309 -37.75 25.52 19.07
CA LEU A 309 -38.60 25.32 20.25
C LEU A 309 -38.46 26.47 21.26
N ALA A 310 -37.24 26.96 21.49
CA ALA A 310 -36.97 28.04 22.42
C ALA A 310 -37.63 29.37 21.99
N VAL A 311 -37.71 29.60 20.66
CA VAL A 311 -38.29 30.84 20.11
C VAL A 311 -39.79 30.75 19.95
N TYR A 312 -40.32 29.65 19.44
CA TYR A 312 -41.74 29.55 19.04
C TYR A 312 -42.60 28.81 20.06
N LEU A 313 -42.02 27.92 20.87
CA LEU A 313 -42.74 27.08 21.82
C LEU A 313 -41.98 26.97 23.16
N PRO A 314 -41.74 28.13 23.85
CA PRO A 314 -40.94 28.13 25.07
C PRO A 314 -41.58 27.32 26.22
N GLU A 315 -42.90 27.13 26.16
CA GLU A 315 -43.64 26.33 27.15
C GLU A 315 -43.32 24.84 27.15
N LEU A 316 -42.77 24.31 26.02
CA LEU A 316 -42.37 22.93 25.92
C LEU A 316 -40.98 22.64 26.50
N ILE A 317 -40.19 23.69 26.74
CA ILE A 317 -38.88 23.54 27.35
C ILE A 317 -39.05 23.48 28.87
N PRO A 318 -38.67 22.37 29.52
CA PRO A 318 -38.74 22.29 30.97
C PRO A 318 -37.91 23.44 31.58
N PRO A 319 -38.41 24.10 32.62
CA PRO A 319 -37.65 25.16 33.26
C PRO A 319 -36.31 24.62 33.73
N GLN A 320 -35.24 25.30 33.32
CA GLN A 320 -33.88 24.87 33.69
C GLN A 320 -33.83 24.75 35.22
N PRO A 321 -33.29 23.67 35.77
CA PRO A 321 -33.00 23.63 37.20
C PRO A 321 -32.01 24.75 37.47
N VAL A 322 -32.47 25.80 38.11
CA VAL A 322 -31.63 26.93 38.54
C VAL A 322 -30.66 26.36 39.56
N SER A 323 -29.43 26.14 39.12
CA SER A 323 -28.34 25.78 40.02
C SER A 323 -28.09 27.00 40.90
N TYR A 324 -28.59 26.98 42.11
CA TYR A 324 -28.29 27.98 43.12
C TYR A 324 -26.84 27.87 43.56
N THR A 325 -25.92 28.29 42.70
CA THR A 325 -24.48 28.33 43.01
C THR A 325 -24.09 29.55 43.85
N HIS A 326 -25.08 30.47 44.20
CA HIS A 326 -24.87 31.62 45.05
C HIS A 326 -25.94 31.65 46.14
N LEU A 327 -25.88 30.70 47.08
CA LEU A 327 -26.39 30.91 48.41
C LEU A 327 -25.38 31.82 49.14
N THR A 328 -25.56 33.14 49.00
CA THR A 328 -24.98 34.08 49.96
C THR A 328 -25.62 33.79 51.29
N LEU A 329 -24.90 33.20 52.22
CA LEU A 329 -25.27 33.13 53.61
C LEU A 329 -25.45 34.56 54.14
N PRO A 330 -26.58 34.91 54.79
CA PRO A 330 -26.71 36.19 55.43
C PRO A 330 -25.68 36.26 56.55
N THR A 331 -24.76 37.21 56.44
CA THR A 331 -23.89 37.59 57.55
C THR A 331 -24.75 38.30 58.59
N THR A 332 -25.03 37.67 59.72
CA THR A 332 -25.48 38.34 60.96
C THR A 332 -24.26 38.78 61.71
#